data_3159e3da3a003c3d443e5c2636abed81
#
_entry.id   3159e3da3a003c3d443e5c2636abed81
#
_cell.length_a   1.000
_cell.length_b   1.000
_cell.length_c   1.000
_cell.angle_alpha   90.00
_cell.angle_beta   90.00
_cell.angle_gamma   90.00
#
_symmetry.space_group_name_H-M   'P 1'
#
loop_
_entity.id
_entity.type
_entity.pdbx_description
1 polymer ?
#
loop_
_entity_poly.entity_id
_entity_poly.type
_entity_poly.pdbx_seq_one_letter_code
_entity_poly.pdbx_strand_id
1 'polypeptide(L)'
;MKKILLIVLLTFFKIGYSQDFEKLYKKVSNFESQEEYDNVDSDIQNAVDYLLNRPYKEETKKYYYAHKSLITWMDGTSNYRIIIGGKLMDIIDKKSYLKNIYMASMTKYLLNEHLNNNRYVHPEKQEGIKFIDLPEVQEILFKGGEIFMEYLDKNDMSLLNKNLKKALKKYKKGELRSFMFE
;
A
#
# COMPACT_ATOMS: atom_id res chain seq x y z
N MET A 1 57.54 -12.41 6.22
CA MET A 1 56.28 -12.94 6.79
C MET A 1 55.13 -12.16 6.18
N LYS A 2 54.41 -12.76 5.22
CA LYS A 2 53.28 -12.13 4.48
C LYS A 2 52.02 -12.28 5.34
N LYS A 3 51.47 -11.20 5.82
CA LYS A 3 50.15 -11.20 6.48
C LYS A 3 49.08 -11.32 5.38
N ILE A 4 48.46 -12.48 5.31
CA ILE A 4 47.26 -12.69 4.47
C ILE A 4 46.10 -12.07 5.20
N LEU A 5 45.60 -10.94 4.66
CA LEU A 5 44.36 -10.29 5.13
C LEU A 5 43.19 -11.08 4.56
N LEU A 6 42.58 -11.93 5.39
CA LEU A 6 41.38 -12.68 5.04
C LEU A 6 40.18 -11.72 5.14
N ILE A 7 39.84 -11.08 4.01
CA ILE A 7 38.57 -10.32 3.91
C ILE A 7 37.45 -11.36 3.79
N VAL A 8 36.82 -11.66 4.94
CA VAL A 8 35.55 -12.38 4.95
C VAL A 8 34.49 -11.43 4.39
N LEU A 9 34.23 -11.56 3.11
CA LEU A 9 33.08 -10.91 2.46
C LEU A 9 31.83 -11.60 2.98
N LEU A 10 31.27 -11.09 4.07
CA LEU A 10 29.93 -11.43 4.52
C LEU A 10 28.94 -10.90 3.47
N THR A 11 28.82 -11.61 2.38
CA THR A 11 27.66 -11.50 1.50
C THR A 11 26.46 -11.92 2.34
N PHE A 12 25.74 -10.93 2.88
CA PHE A 12 24.39 -11.14 3.32
C PHE A 12 23.58 -11.58 2.08
N PHE A 13 23.59 -12.87 1.83
CA PHE A 13 22.51 -13.48 1.06
C PHE A 13 21.25 -13.18 1.85
N LYS A 14 20.56 -12.10 1.50
CA LYS A 14 19.13 -12.05 1.73
C LYS A 14 18.59 -13.26 0.98
N ILE A 15 18.44 -14.36 1.69
CA ILE A 15 17.61 -15.47 1.25
C ILE A 15 16.24 -14.80 1.13
N GLY A 16 15.95 -14.34 -0.08
CA GLY A 16 14.62 -13.89 -0.42
C GLY A 16 13.75 -15.12 -0.28
N TYR A 17 13.15 -15.30 0.88
CA TYR A 17 12.00 -16.19 0.99
C TYR A 17 11.06 -15.72 -0.10
N SER A 18 11.02 -16.47 -1.19
CA SER A 18 10.05 -16.25 -2.26
C SER A 18 8.69 -16.49 -1.62
N GLN A 19 8.09 -15.40 -1.12
CA GLN A 19 6.82 -15.49 -0.43
C GLN A 19 5.81 -16.11 -1.40
N ASP A 20 5.19 -17.19 -0.97
CA ASP A 20 4.17 -17.90 -1.71
C ASP A 20 2.81 -17.19 -1.49
N PHE A 21 2.55 -16.19 -2.33
CA PHE A 21 1.29 -15.45 -2.24
C PHE A 21 0.06 -16.30 -2.58
N GLU A 22 0.21 -17.41 -3.29
CA GLU A 22 -0.90 -18.34 -3.49
C GLU A 22 -1.28 -19.02 -2.17
N LYS A 23 -0.28 -19.44 -1.39
CA LYS A 23 -0.51 -20.00 -0.05
C LYS A 23 -1.09 -18.95 0.90
N LEU A 24 -0.58 -17.72 0.86
CA LEU A 24 -1.12 -16.60 1.65
C LEU A 24 -2.59 -16.35 1.30
N TYR A 25 -2.95 -16.26 0.02
CA TYR A 25 -4.33 -16.07 -0.41
C TYR A 25 -5.25 -17.19 0.10
N LYS A 26 -4.84 -18.46 -0.05
CA LYS A 26 -5.61 -19.59 0.44
C LYS A 26 -5.81 -19.55 1.96
N LYS A 27 -4.78 -19.11 2.69
CA LYS A 27 -4.84 -18.94 4.15
C LYS A 27 -5.86 -17.86 4.53
N VAL A 28 -5.71 -16.65 3.97
CA VAL A 28 -6.57 -15.49 4.28
C VAL A 28 -8.04 -15.75 3.88
N SER A 29 -8.27 -16.48 2.80
CA SER A 29 -9.63 -16.82 2.33
C SER A 29 -10.42 -17.74 3.27
N ASN A 30 -9.77 -18.34 4.27
CA ASN A 30 -10.39 -19.25 5.22
C ASN A 30 -10.37 -18.72 6.66
N PHE A 31 -10.02 -17.46 6.86
CA PHE A 31 -10.01 -16.86 8.20
C PHE A 31 -11.44 -16.64 8.73
N GLU A 32 -11.63 -16.95 10.00
CA GLU A 32 -12.90 -16.82 10.71
C GLU A 32 -12.82 -15.84 11.89
N SER A 33 -11.62 -15.41 12.28
CA SER A 33 -11.40 -14.53 13.42
C SER A 33 -10.47 -13.36 13.10
N GLN A 34 -10.63 -12.25 13.83
CA GLN A 34 -9.74 -11.09 13.69
C GLN A 34 -8.28 -11.41 14.04
N GLU A 35 -8.04 -12.27 15.03
CA GLU A 35 -6.70 -12.69 15.41
C GLU A 35 -5.94 -13.36 14.24
N GLU A 36 -6.65 -14.13 13.40
CA GLU A 36 -6.04 -14.74 12.21
C GLU A 36 -5.62 -13.67 11.18
N TYR A 37 -6.41 -12.59 11.02
CA TYR A 37 -6.04 -11.46 10.16
C TYR A 37 -4.83 -10.72 10.71
N ASP A 38 -4.75 -10.46 12.01
CA ASP A 38 -3.63 -9.76 12.65
C ASP A 38 -2.33 -10.56 12.55
N ASN A 39 -2.41 -11.88 12.66
CA ASN A 39 -1.26 -12.78 12.57
C ASN A 39 -0.59 -12.84 11.18
N VAL A 40 -1.17 -12.20 10.16
CA VAL A 40 -0.59 -12.14 8.79
C VAL A 40 -0.25 -10.73 8.33
N ASP A 41 -0.33 -9.73 9.19
CA ASP A 41 -0.05 -8.34 8.84
C ASP A 41 1.31 -8.15 8.15
N SER A 42 2.36 -8.80 8.66
CA SER A 42 3.68 -8.80 8.02
C SER A 42 3.70 -9.47 6.64
N ASP A 43 2.91 -10.53 6.46
CA ASP A 43 2.79 -11.22 5.17
C ASP A 43 2.03 -10.35 4.15
N ILE A 44 0.98 -9.65 4.61
CA ILE A 44 0.25 -8.68 3.78
C ILE A 44 1.14 -7.48 3.45
N GLN A 45 1.94 -6.98 4.40
CA GLN A 45 2.91 -5.91 4.11
C GLN A 45 3.88 -6.33 3.01
N ASN A 46 4.39 -7.57 3.03
CA ASN A 46 5.24 -8.09 1.97
C ASN A 46 4.51 -8.19 0.62
N ALA A 47 3.22 -8.56 0.61
CA ALA A 47 2.42 -8.57 -0.62
C ALA A 47 2.22 -7.16 -1.17
N VAL A 48 1.92 -6.18 -0.31
CA VAL A 48 1.81 -4.77 -0.66
C VAL A 48 3.13 -4.23 -1.22
N ASP A 49 4.26 -4.52 -0.56
CA ASP A 49 5.58 -4.11 -1.02
C ASP A 49 5.93 -4.72 -2.38
N TYR A 50 5.56 -5.97 -2.59
CA TYR A 50 5.73 -6.62 -3.90
C TYR A 50 4.92 -5.89 -4.99
N LEU A 51 3.65 -5.56 -4.73
CA LEU A 51 2.78 -4.84 -5.68
C LEU A 51 3.31 -3.45 -6.00
N LEU A 52 3.76 -2.69 -4.99
CA LEU A 52 4.26 -1.32 -5.16
C LEU A 52 5.66 -1.23 -5.76
N ASN A 53 6.40 -2.33 -5.81
CA ASN A 53 7.72 -2.40 -6.46
C ASN A 53 7.67 -2.99 -7.87
N ARG A 54 6.47 -3.18 -8.45
CA ARG A 54 6.28 -3.78 -9.79
C ARG A 54 5.41 -2.89 -10.68
N PRO A 55 5.61 -2.93 -11.99
CA PRO A 55 4.69 -2.28 -12.91
C PRO A 55 3.26 -2.83 -12.73
N TYR A 56 2.27 -1.96 -12.70
CA TYR A 56 0.86 -2.33 -12.48
C TYR A 56 0.26 -3.23 -13.59
N LYS A 57 0.98 -3.43 -14.69
CA LYS A 57 0.59 -4.32 -15.80
C LYS A 57 1.29 -5.68 -15.75
N GLU A 58 1.96 -6.02 -14.67
CA GLU A 58 2.60 -7.33 -14.56
C GLU A 58 1.53 -8.42 -14.40
N GLU A 59 1.30 -9.18 -15.47
CA GLU A 59 0.33 -10.30 -15.50
C GLU A 59 0.97 -11.62 -15.09
N THR A 60 1.65 -11.65 -13.93
CA THR A 60 2.20 -12.88 -13.40
C THR A 60 1.26 -13.54 -12.39
N LYS A 61 1.33 -14.86 -12.27
CA LYS A 61 0.62 -15.62 -11.24
C LYS A 61 0.93 -15.06 -9.84
N LYS A 62 2.19 -14.67 -9.61
CA LYS A 62 2.64 -14.09 -8.35
C LYS A 62 1.98 -12.73 -8.06
N TYR A 63 1.90 -11.85 -9.07
CA TYR A 63 1.22 -10.55 -8.94
C TYR A 63 -0.28 -10.73 -8.65
N TYR A 64 -0.92 -11.65 -9.38
CA TYR A 64 -2.33 -11.97 -9.16
C TYR A 64 -2.62 -12.40 -7.72
N TYR A 65 -1.83 -13.33 -7.17
CA TYR A 65 -2.06 -13.81 -5.81
C TYR A 65 -1.67 -12.80 -4.73
N ALA A 66 -0.62 -11.98 -4.94
CA ALA A 66 -0.32 -10.86 -4.04
C ALA A 66 -1.51 -9.89 -3.95
N HIS A 67 -2.08 -9.53 -5.10
CA HIS A 67 -3.27 -8.66 -5.16
C HIS A 67 -4.49 -9.32 -4.52
N LYS A 68 -4.76 -10.60 -4.81
CA LYS A 68 -5.88 -11.34 -4.21
C LYS A 68 -5.75 -11.45 -2.68
N SER A 69 -4.55 -11.73 -2.17
CA SER A 69 -4.30 -11.77 -0.72
C SER A 69 -4.62 -10.43 -0.07
N LEU A 70 -4.16 -9.33 -0.67
CA LEU A 70 -4.43 -7.98 -0.17
C LEU A 70 -5.93 -7.68 -0.13
N ILE A 71 -6.65 -7.87 -1.25
CA ILE A 71 -8.10 -7.56 -1.31
C ILE A 71 -8.89 -8.42 -0.32
N THR A 72 -8.62 -9.73 -0.27
CA THR A 72 -9.33 -10.63 0.67
C THR A 72 -9.05 -10.25 2.13
N TRP A 73 -7.80 -9.87 2.46
CA TRP A 73 -7.47 -9.39 3.80
C TRP A 73 -8.17 -8.08 4.12
N MET A 74 -8.22 -7.12 3.19
CA MET A 74 -8.91 -5.84 3.37
C MET A 74 -10.42 -5.99 3.61
N ASP A 75 -11.04 -6.99 2.96
CA ASP A 75 -12.48 -7.25 3.10
C ASP A 75 -12.82 -7.87 4.46
N GLY A 76 -11.88 -8.55 5.11
CA GLY A 76 -12.13 -9.29 6.35
C GLY A 76 -11.57 -8.65 7.62
N THR A 77 -10.51 -7.86 7.52
CA THR A 77 -9.93 -7.21 8.71
C THR A 77 -10.83 -6.09 9.26
N SER A 78 -11.00 -6.04 10.58
CA SER A 78 -11.72 -4.96 11.27
C SER A 78 -10.81 -3.89 11.88
N ASN A 79 -9.51 -4.19 12.04
CA ASN A 79 -8.55 -3.27 12.68
C ASN A 79 -8.08 -2.16 11.75
N TYR A 80 -8.29 -2.31 10.45
CA TYR A 80 -7.85 -1.33 9.46
C TYR A 80 -9.02 -0.82 8.62
N ARG A 81 -9.05 0.48 8.38
CA ARG A 81 -10.05 1.11 7.48
C ARG A 81 -9.38 1.66 6.25
N ILE A 82 -9.55 0.96 5.14
CA ILE A 82 -9.12 1.46 3.83
C ILE A 82 -10.21 2.39 3.30
N ILE A 83 -9.84 3.64 3.02
CA ILE A 83 -10.79 4.69 2.63
C ILE A 83 -11.06 4.62 1.14
N ILE A 84 -12.26 4.20 0.75
CA ILE A 84 -12.70 4.21 -0.65
C ILE A 84 -13.38 5.55 -0.94
N GLY A 85 -12.59 6.55 -1.32
CA GLY A 85 -13.10 7.89 -1.58
C GLY A 85 -11.98 8.94 -1.66
N GLY A 86 -12.39 10.20 -1.72
CA GLY A 86 -11.51 11.36 -1.80
C GLY A 86 -10.97 11.65 -3.19
N LYS A 87 -10.43 12.86 -3.34
CA LYS A 87 -10.08 13.46 -4.64
C LYS A 87 -9.15 12.60 -5.51
N LEU A 88 -8.19 11.88 -4.92
CA LEU A 88 -7.32 10.99 -5.72
C LEU A 88 -8.09 9.79 -6.26
N MET A 89 -8.94 9.15 -5.44
CA MET A 89 -9.76 8.03 -5.89
C MET A 89 -10.72 8.44 -7.02
N ASP A 90 -11.28 9.66 -6.95
CA ASP A 90 -12.24 10.18 -7.93
C ASP A 90 -11.62 10.47 -9.28
N ILE A 91 -10.35 10.91 -9.30
CA ILE A 91 -9.64 11.22 -10.55
C ILE A 91 -8.98 10.01 -11.21
N ILE A 92 -8.89 8.87 -10.54
CA ILE A 92 -8.44 7.61 -11.12
C ILE A 92 -9.57 7.05 -11.99
N ASP A 93 -9.25 6.64 -13.22
CA ASP A 93 -10.23 6.02 -14.11
C ASP A 93 -10.88 4.79 -13.45
N LYS A 94 -12.22 4.68 -13.57
CA LYS A 94 -13.01 3.61 -12.92
C LYS A 94 -12.57 2.19 -13.28
N LYS A 95 -12.03 2.01 -14.48
CA LYS A 95 -11.51 0.71 -14.97
C LYS A 95 -10.02 0.52 -14.72
N SER A 96 -9.38 1.46 -14.02
CA SER A 96 -7.94 1.43 -13.85
C SER A 96 -7.51 0.56 -12.66
N TYR A 97 -6.50 -0.29 -12.88
CA TYR A 97 -5.77 -0.98 -11.80
C TYR A 97 -5.14 -0.01 -10.79
N LEU A 98 -4.99 1.27 -11.16
CA LEU A 98 -4.42 2.29 -10.28
C LEU A 98 -5.25 2.51 -9.01
N LYS A 99 -6.55 2.19 -9.01
CA LYS A 99 -7.34 2.18 -7.75
C LYS A 99 -6.82 1.16 -6.76
N ASN A 100 -6.51 -0.03 -7.24
CA ASN A 100 -5.96 -1.10 -6.39
C ASN A 100 -4.56 -0.73 -5.87
N ILE A 101 -3.75 -0.06 -6.70
CA ILE A 101 -2.44 0.46 -6.27
C ILE A 101 -2.60 1.57 -5.22
N TYR A 102 -3.58 2.46 -5.37
CA TYR A 102 -3.84 3.48 -4.37
C TYR A 102 -4.33 2.85 -3.05
N MET A 103 -5.20 1.84 -3.11
CA MET A 103 -5.61 1.09 -1.92
C MET A 103 -4.41 0.36 -1.28
N ALA A 104 -3.56 -0.28 -2.06
CA ALA A 104 -2.31 -0.87 -1.57
C ALA A 104 -1.39 0.16 -0.91
N SER A 105 -1.35 1.39 -1.43
CA SER A 105 -0.55 2.48 -0.85
C SER A 105 -1.08 2.93 0.52
N MET A 106 -2.40 3.02 0.68
CA MET A 106 -3.02 3.29 1.99
C MET A 106 -2.78 2.14 2.98
N THR A 107 -2.92 0.88 2.51
CA THR A 107 -2.62 -0.29 3.33
C THR A 107 -1.16 -0.30 3.79
N LYS A 108 -0.22 0.05 2.90
CA LYS A 108 1.19 0.17 3.28
C LYS A 108 1.40 1.17 4.42
N TYR A 109 0.76 2.33 4.34
CA TYR A 109 0.83 3.32 5.40
C TYR A 109 0.28 2.77 6.72
N LEU A 110 -0.93 2.19 6.71
CA LEU A 110 -1.59 1.66 7.90
C LEU A 110 -0.78 0.53 8.57
N LEU A 111 -0.28 -0.41 7.78
CA LEU A 111 0.56 -1.49 8.29
C LEU A 111 1.90 -0.98 8.83
N ASN A 112 2.52 0.01 8.20
CA ASN A 112 3.73 0.64 8.72
C ASN A 112 3.48 1.30 10.08
N GLU A 113 2.36 2.00 10.26
CA GLU A 113 2.02 2.61 11.56
C GLU A 113 1.82 1.54 12.63
N HIS A 114 1.14 0.44 12.30
CA HIS A 114 0.96 -0.64 13.27
C HIS A 114 2.27 -1.38 13.58
N LEU A 115 2.95 -1.91 12.57
CA LEU A 115 4.09 -2.80 12.76
C LEU A 115 5.34 -2.09 13.29
N ASN A 116 5.53 -0.80 12.96
CA ASN A 116 6.73 -0.07 13.36
C ASN A 116 6.49 0.89 14.54
N ASN A 117 5.27 1.42 14.66
CA ASN A 117 4.93 2.45 15.65
C ASN A 117 3.89 1.95 16.69
N ASN A 118 3.45 0.69 16.58
CA ASN A 118 2.40 0.09 17.43
C ASN A 118 1.14 0.96 17.49
N ARG A 119 0.76 1.58 16.35
CA ARG A 119 -0.36 2.51 16.24
C ARG A 119 -1.38 2.04 15.20
N TYR A 120 -2.60 1.76 15.63
CA TYR A 120 -3.73 1.61 14.73
C TYR A 120 -4.32 2.99 14.39
N VAL A 121 -4.33 3.34 13.10
CA VAL A 121 -5.03 4.52 12.61
C VAL A 121 -6.45 4.09 12.23
N HIS A 122 -7.38 4.31 13.16
CA HIS A 122 -8.76 3.85 13.03
C HIS A 122 -9.74 5.03 13.17
N PRO A 123 -10.15 5.66 12.05
CA PRO A 123 -11.07 6.79 12.11
C PRO A 123 -12.46 6.36 12.59
N GLU A 124 -12.94 7.03 13.62
CA GLU A 124 -14.29 6.85 14.15
C GLU A 124 -15.20 7.98 13.70
N LYS A 125 -16.47 7.66 13.41
CA LYS A 125 -17.45 8.68 13.07
C LYS A 125 -17.66 9.64 14.25
N GLN A 126 -17.62 10.95 13.95
CA GLN A 126 -17.86 12.01 14.90
C GLN A 126 -19.13 12.77 14.50
N GLU A 127 -19.97 13.10 15.47
CA GLU A 127 -21.21 13.86 15.24
C GLU A 127 -20.88 15.26 14.69
N GLY A 128 -21.60 15.67 13.65
CA GLY A 128 -21.42 16.98 13.01
C GLY A 128 -20.21 17.09 12.07
N ILE A 129 -19.34 16.09 11.98
CA ILE A 129 -18.17 16.08 11.08
C ILE A 129 -18.40 15.09 9.94
N LYS A 130 -18.21 15.53 8.69
CA LYS A 130 -18.21 14.58 7.57
C LYS A 130 -17.03 13.62 7.70
N PHE A 131 -17.27 12.34 7.46
CA PHE A 131 -16.24 11.30 7.61
C PHE A 131 -14.95 11.62 6.86
N ILE A 132 -15.04 12.19 5.65
CA ILE A 132 -13.89 12.57 4.83
C ILE A 132 -13.07 13.74 5.43
N ASP A 133 -13.68 14.52 6.34
CA ASP A 133 -13.03 15.68 6.98
C ASP A 133 -12.38 15.31 8.32
N LEU A 134 -12.53 14.06 8.77
CA LEU A 134 -11.85 13.58 9.98
C LEU A 134 -10.32 13.59 9.80
N PRO A 135 -9.55 14.05 10.80
CA PRO A 135 -8.09 14.13 10.71
C PRO A 135 -7.43 12.80 10.34
N GLU A 136 -7.89 11.69 10.94
CA GLU A 136 -7.36 10.35 10.67
C GLU A 136 -7.67 9.90 9.24
N VAL A 137 -8.85 10.22 8.71
CA VAL A 137 -9.21 9.94 7.31
C VAL A 137 -8.32 10.72 6.36
N GLN A 138 -8.12 12.01 6.63
CA GLN A 138 -7.22 12.85 5.84
C GLN A 138 -5.77 12.38 5.93
N GLU A 139 -5.34 11.91 7.09
CA GLU A 139 -4.01 11.34 7.28
C GLU A 139 -3.81 10.09 6.41
N ILE A 140 -4.74 9.13 6.45
CA ILE A 140 -4.70 7.90 5.64
C ILE A 140 -4.66 8.25 4.15
N LEU A 141 -5.56 9.12 3.70
CA LEU A 141 -5.64 9.53 2.30
C LEU A 141 -4.37 10.24 1.84
N PHE A 142 -3.83 11.13 2.66
CA PHE A 142 -2.63 11.91 2.32
C PHE A 142 -1.39 11.01 2.29
N LYS A 143 -1.16 10.23 3.34
CA LYS A 143 0.02 9.34 3.43
C LYS A 143 -0.03 8.23 2.37
N GLY A 144 -1.18 7.61 2.16
CA GLY A 144 -1.39 6.71 1.04
C GLY A 144 -1.21 7.41 -0.31
N GLY A 145 -1.63 8.67 -0.41
CA GLY A 145 -1.44 9.52 -1.59
C GLY A 145 0.03 9.79 -1.91
N GLU A 146 0.86 10.08 -0.91
CA GLU A 146 2.31 10.25 -1.08
C GLU A 146 2.95 8.97 -1.66
N ILE A 147 2.68 7.80 -1.07
CA ILE A 147 3.18 6.50 -1.54
C ILE A 147 2.69 6.21 -2.97
N PHE A 148 1.43 6.51 -3.27
CA PHE A 148 0.87 6.35 -4.61
C PHE A 148 1.54 7.25 -5.64
N MET A 149 1.81 8.52 -5.30
CA MET A 149 2.51 9.44 -6.19
C MET A 149 3.96 8.99 -6.45
N GLU A 150 4.66 8.48 -5.44
CA GLU A 150 5.98 7.87 -5.62
C GLU A 150 5.93 6.66 -6.57
N TYR A 151 4.92 5.81 -6.43
CA TYR A 151 4.70 4.69 -7.35
C TYR A 151 4.51 5.19 -8.79
N LEU A 152 3.66 6.20 -8.99
CA LEU A 152 3.41 6.77 -10.32
C LEU A 152 4.66 7.40 -10.91
N ASP A 153 5.49 8.07 -10.11
CA ASP A 153 6.72 8.71 -10.59
C ASP A 153 7.79 7.71 -11.07
N LYS A 154 7.79 6.51 -10.50
CA LYS A 154 8.72 5.42 -10.86
C LYS A 154 8.25 4.60 -12.06
N ASN A 155 6.98 4.73 -12.46
CA ASN A 155 6.37 3.91 -13.51
C ASN A 155 6.01 4.73 -14.75
N ASP A 156 5.58 4.05 -15.82
CA ASP A 156 5.27 4.69 -17.09
C ASP A 156 4.11 5.70 -16.97
N MET A 157 4.43 6.97 -17.21
CA MET A 157 3.51 8.10 -17.17
C MET A 157 2.54 8.16 -18.36
N SER A 158 2.77 7.37 -19.43
CA SER A 158 1.96 7.41 -20.66
C SER A 158 0.49 7.07 -20.40
N LEU A 159 0.23 6.29 -19.34
CA LEU A 159 -1.10 5.76 -18.98
C LEU A 159 -1.86 6.65 -18.01
N LEU A 160 -1.24 7.71 -17.52
CA LEU A 160 -1.91 8.64 -16.62
C LEU A 160 -2.83 9.59 -17.39
N ASN A 161 -4.06 9.69 -16.94
CA ASN A 161 -4.96 10.72 -17.41
C ASN A 161 -4.49 12.13 -16.99
N LYS A 162 -5.09 13.16 -17.57
CA LYS A 162 -4.73 14.57 -17.34
C LYS A 162 -4.76 14.95 -15.84
N ASN A 163 -5.73 14.43 -15.10
CA ASN A 163 -5.91 14.77 -13.68
C ASN A 163 -4.85 14.12 -12.81
N LEU A 164 -4.48 12.86 -13.07
CA LEU A 164 -3.36 12.20 -12.37
C LEU A 164 -2.01 12.86 -12.69
N LYS A 165 -1.78 13.29 -13.94
CA LYS A 165 -0.59 14.08 -14.30
C LYS A 165 -0.54 15.40 -13.53
N LYS A 166 -1.70 16.06 -13.34
CA LYS A 166 -1.79 17.27 -12.52
C LYS A 166 -1.48 16.97 -11.05
N ALA A 167 -2.05 15.91 -10.48
CA ALA A 167 -1.78 15.49 -9.10
C ALA A 167 -0.30 15.19 -8.88
N LEU A 168 0.34 14.44 -9.77
CA LEU A 168 1.76 14.14 -9.70
C LEU A 168 2.63 15.39 -9.78
N LYS A 169 2.26 16.37 -10.64
CA LYS A 169 2.95 17.67 -10.68
C LYS A 169 2.82 18.44 -9.35
N LYS A 170 1.66 18.37 -8.71
CA LYS A 170 1.42 18.97 -7.39
C LYS A 170 2.27 18.28 -6.32
N TYR A 171 2.32 16.94 -6.32
CA TYR A 171 3.18 16.17 -5.43
C TYR A 171 4.65 16.60 -5.54
N LYS A 172 5.20 16.69 -6.76
CA LYS A 172 6.59 17.13 -7.01
C LYS A 172 6.91 18.54 -6.51
N LYS A 173 5.89 19.36 -6.29
CA LYS A 173 6.02 20.72 -5.73
C LYS A 173 5.77 20.78 -4.22
N GLY A 174 5.48 19.64 -3.55
CA GLY A 174 5.08 19.63 -2.16
C GLY A 174 3.64 20.15 -1.90
N GLU A 175 2.83 20.24 -2.95
CA GLU A 175 1.47 20.80 -2.91
C GLU A 175 0.38 19.73 -2.94
N LEU A 176 0.72 18.45 -2.67
CA LEU A 176 -0.25 17.36 -2.75
C LEU A 176 -1.38 17.52 -1.74
N ARG A 177 -1.07 17.95 -0.52
CA ARG A 177 -2.06 18.09 0.56
C ARG A 177 -3.14 19.12 0.20
N SER A 178 -2.75 20.32 -0.24
CA SER A 178 -3.72 21.34 -0.68
C SER A 178 -4.50 20.88 -1.91
N PHE A 179 -3.85 20.19 -2.84
CA PHE A 179 -4.56 19.60 -3.98
C PHE A 179 -5.62 18.59 -3.56
N MET A 180 -5.43 17.83 -2.49
CA MET A 180 -6.37 16.79 -2.06
C MET A 180 -7.55 17.33 -1.26
N PHE A 181 -7.36 18.38 -0.47
CA PHE A 181 -8.33 18.79 0.57
C PHE A 181 -8.84 20.23 0.43
N GLU A 182 -8.31 21.01 -0.51
CA GLU A 182 -8.77 22.34 -0.93
C GLU A 182 -9.35 22.30 -2.36
#